data_477c6bd5a000a95af9d651c259b52066
#
_entry.id   477c6bd5a000a95af9d651c259b52066
#
_cell.length_a   1.000
_cell.length_b   1.000
_cell.length_c   1.000
_cell.angle_alpha   90.00
_cell.angle_beta   90.00
_cell.angle_gamma   90.00
#
_symmetry.space_group_name_H-M   'P 1'
#
loop_
_entity.id
_entity.type
_entity.pdbx_description
1 polymer ?
#
loop_
_entity_poly.entity_id
_entity_poly.type
_entity_poly.pdbx_seq_one_letter_code
_entity_poly.pdbx_strand_id
1 'polypeptide(L)'
;VKDAAQDPHVREAAIRAFFDKIETDGVGPGTVRKFIEAGLDTVPKILKASRDDFLKLPGFKAKSADKVYNGIRKSIDEASLPVLMGATAIFGRGLGSKTFKKVLDADPGVLAASVAPAERLERLSTVKGLGKKGAQTIVDKLPEFMAFVEAAGLQDKLQHKASVVRDTG
;
A
#
# COMPACT_ATOMS: atom_id res chain seq x y z
N VAL A 1 14.33 2.57 16.78
CA VAL A 1 13.94 1.92 18.00
C VAL A 1 12.79 0.96 17.73
N LYS A 2 12.89 -0.23 18.27
CA LYS A 2 11.91 -1.27 18.00
C LYS A 2 10.50 -0.92 18.46
N ASP A 3 10.38 -0.07 19.46
CA ASP A 3 9.08 0.31 19.97
C ASP A 3 8.38 1.35 19.11
N ALA A 4 9.10 1.96 18.17
CA ALA A 4 8.51 2.98 17.31
C ALA A 4 7.29 2.46 16.56
N ALA A 5 7.33 1.21 16.11
CA ALA A 5 6.22 0.62 15.35
C ALA A 5 4.95 0.51 16.19
N GLN A 6 5.08 0.50 17.51
CA GLN A 6 3.93 0.41 18.42
C GLN A 6 3.49 1.77 18.95
N ASP A 7 4.27 2.80 18.67
CA ASP A 7 3.94 4.15 19.11
C ASP A 7 2.70 4.64 18.38
N PRO A 8 1.64 5.05 19.10
CA PRO A 8 0.41 5.52 18.45
C PRO A 8 0.63 6.67 17.49
N HIS A 9 1.57 7.55 17.79
CA HIS A 9 1.86 8.68 16.89
C HIS A 9 2.49 8.22 15.60
N VAL A 10 3.39 7.24 15.67
CA VAL A 10 4.02 6.67 14.49
C VAL A 10 2.99 5.94 13.64
N ARG A 11 2.13 5.17 14.28
CA ARG A 11 1.06 4.46 13.57
C ARG A 11 0.10 5.43 12.91
N GLU A 12 -0.30 6.46 13.62
CA GLU A 12 -1.20 7.47 13.09
C GLU A 12 -0.58 8.11 11.85
N ALA A 13 0.69 8.51 11.94
CA ALA A 13 1.37 9.15 10.83
C ALA A 13 1.48 8.22 9.62
N ALA A 14 1.79 6.96 9.86
CA ALA A 14 1.93 5.99 8.77
C ALA A 14 0.59 5.76 8.06
N ILE A 15 -0.49 5.61 8.83
CA ILE A 15 -1.81 5.39 8.27
C ILE A 15 -2.27 6.62 7.48
N ARG A 16 -2.07 7.80 8.06
CA ARG A 16 -2.43 9.03 7.38
C ARG A 16 -1.67 9.19 6.08
N ALA A 17 -0.37 8.91 6.12
CA ALA A 17 0.46 9.03 4.93
C ALA A 17 -0.03 8.08 3.82
N PHE A 18 -0.40 6.87 4.19
CA PHE A 18 -0.91 5.92 3.21
C PHE A 18 -2.16 6.44 2.52
N PHE A 19 -3.16 6.83 3.31
CA PHE A 19 -4.42 7.29 2.74
C PHE A 19 -4.29 8.63 2.01
N ASP A 20 -3.37 9.46 2.46
CA ASP A 20 -3.09 10.71 1.78
C ASP A 20 -2.49 10.45 0.39
N LYS A 21 -1.58 9.49 0.30
CA LYS A 21 -0.94 9.16 -0.97
C LYS A 21 -1.92 8.56 -1.98
N ILE A 22 -2.90 7.81 -1.52
CA ILE A 22 -3.92 7.26 -2.42
C ILE A 22 -5.13 8.19 -2.52
N GLU A 23 -5.05 9.38 -1.92
CA GLU A 23 -6.05 10.44 -2.03
C GLU A 23 -7.44 10.00 -1.58
N THR A 24 -7.51 9.40 -0.41
CA THR A 24 -8.77 8.95 0.15
C THR A 24 -9.51 10.10 0.82
N ASP A 25 -10.75 10.33 0.40
CA ASP A 25 -11.61 11.31 1.06
C ASP A 25 -12.16 10.75 2.36
N GLY A 26 -12.33 11.62 3.33
CA GLY A 26 -13.00 11.26 4.57
C GLY A 26 -12.10 10.66 5.64
N VAL A 27 -10.83 10.47 5.36
CA VAL A 27 -9.89 9.93 6.32
C VAL A 27 -8.90 11.01 6.74
N GLY A 28 -9.21 11.69 7.82
CA GLY A 28 -8.35 12.73 8.38
C GLY A 28 -7.70 12.26 9.68
N PRO A 29 -6.95 13.16 10.34
CA PRO A 29 -6.24 12.79 11.58
C PRO A 29 -7.18 12.27 12.67
N GLY A 30 -8.33 12.90 12.84
CA GLY A 30 -9.28 12.47 13.86
C GLY A 30 -9.87 11.11 13.53
N THR A 31 -10.15 10.85 12.27
CA THR A 31 -10.68 9.57 11.83
C THR A 31 -9.67 8.46 12.06
N VAL A 32 -8.40 8.71 11.74
CA VAL A 32 -7.33 7.73 11.94
C VAL A 32 -7.20 7.39 13.43
N ARG A 33 -7.29 8.40 14.30
CA ARG A 33 -7.24 8.14 15.74
C ARG A 33 -8.37 7.23 16.19
N LYS A 34 -9.56 7.44 15.66
CA LYS A 34 -10.71 6.59 15.98
C LYS A 34 -10.47 5.15 15.53
N PHE A 35 -9.87 4.99 14.34
CA PHE A 35 -9.52 3.66 13.87
C PHE A 35 -8.59 2.97 14.86
N ILE A 36 -7.54 3.66 15.28
CA ILE A 36 -6.55 3.09 16.19
C ILE A 36 -7.19 2.71 17.52
N GLU A 37 -8.03 3.58 18.05
CA GLU A 37 -8.71 3.33 19.32
C GLU A 37 -9.66 2.14 19.25
N ALA A 38 -10.19 1.88 18.07
CA ALA A 38 -11.11 0.75 17.87
C ALA A 38 -10.39 -0.55 17.51
N GLY A 39 -9.06 -0.53 17.47
CA GLY A 39 -8.31 -1.72 17.13
C GLY A 39 -7.90 -1.81 15.68
N LEU A 40 -8.34 -0.84 14.87
CA LEU A 40 -7.94 -0.77 13.45
C LEU A 40 -6.67 0.04 13.34
N ASP A 41 -5.60 -0.51 13.88
CA ASP A 41 -4.36 0.22 14.05
C ASP A 41 -3.30 -0.07 12.99
N THR A 42 -3.70 -0.70 11.90
CA THR A 42 -2.83 -0.89 10.74
C THR A 42 -3.65 -0.66 9.48
N VAL A 43 -2.95 -0.31 8.40
CA VAL A 43 -3.63 -0.12 7.12
C VAL A 43 -4.37 -1.38 6.66
N PRO A 44 -3.75 -2.57 6.70
CA PRO A 44 -4.49 -3.78 6.30
C PRO A 44 -5.78 -4.00 7.08
N LYS A 45 -5.77 -3.74 8.38
CA LYS A 45 -6.97 -3.90 9.18
C LYS A 45 -8.07 -2.95 8.73
N ILE A 46 -7.69 -1.72 8.43
CA ILE A 46 -8.64 -0.71 7.95
C ILE A 46 -9.19 -1.10 6.58
N LEU A 47 -8.33 -1.58 5.70
CA LEU A 47 -8.77 -1.96 4.35
C LEU A 47 -9.69 -3.15 4.34
N LYS A 48 -9.59 -4.02 5.33
CA LYS A 48 -10.47 -5.18 5.45
C LYS A 48 -11.69 -4.92 6.29
N ALA A 49 -11.75 -3.78 6.98
CA ALA A 49 -12.88 -3.45 7.83
C ALA A 49 -14.15 -3.32 7.01
N SER A 50 -15.26 -3.77 7.60
CA SER A 50 -16.55 -3.65 6.96
C SER A 50 -17.19 -2.30 7.31
N ARG A 51 -18.27 -1.98 6.60
CA ARG A 51 -19.04 -0.80 6.93
C ARG A 51 -19.51 -0.83 8.37
N ASP A 52 -19.89 -2.01 8.85
CA ASP A 52 -20.35 -2.17 10.23
C ASP A 52 -19.25 -1.87 11.23
N ASP A 53 -18.02 -2.21 10.90
CA ASP A 53 -16.89 -1.88 11.77
C ASP A 53 -16.76 -0.39 11.95
N PHE A 54 -16.97 0.36 10.89
CA PHE A 54 -16.91 1.82 10.96
C PHE A 54 -18.08 2.41 11.72
N LEU A 55 -19.26 1.75 11.64
CA LEU A 55 -20.41 2.21 12.39
C LEU A 55 -20.19 2.15 13.90
N LYS A 56 -19.30 1.28 14.36
CA LYS A 56 -18.98 1.15 15.78
C LYS A 56 -18.08 2.24 16.30
N LEU A 57 -17.49 3.03 15.40
CA LEU A 57 -16.56 4.08 15.81
C LEU A 57 -17.33 5.22 16.48
N PRO A 58 -16.72 5.85 17.53
CA PRO A 58 -17.38 6.95 18.22
C PRO A 58 -17.73 8.09 17.26
N GLY A 59 -18.95 8.55 17.32
CA GLY A 59 -19.40 9.66 16.47
C GLY A 59 -19.75 9.28 15.06
N PHE A 60 -19.56 8.02 14.68
CA PHE A 60 -19.90 7.57 13.34
C PHE A 60 -21.36 7.14 13.28
N LYS A 61 -22.02 7.53 12.21
CA LYS A 61 -23.38 7.12 11.89
C LYS A 61 -23.39 6.54 10.49
N ALA A 62 -24.55 6.12 10.03
CA ALA A 62 -24.64 5.48 8.71
C ALA A 62 -23.98 6.30 7.61
N LYS A 63 -24.23 7.60 7.59
CA LYS A 63 -23.65 8.47 6.57
C LYS A 63 -22.13 8.53 6.65
N SER A 64 -21.62 8.71 7.85
CA SER A 64 -20.16 8.80 8.04
C SER A 64 -19.49 7.49 7.72
N ALA A 65 -20.07 6.39 8.16
CA ALA A 65 -19.52 5.07 7.87
C ALA A 65 -19.52 4.79 6.37
N ASP A 66 -20.62 5.11 5.71
CA ASP A 66 -20.70 4.94 4.25
C ASP A 66 -19.67 5.78 3.53
N LYS A 67 -19.51 7.03 3.93
CA LYS A 67 -18.57 7.93 3.30
C LYS A 67 -17.14 7.40 3.40
N VAL A 68 -16.75 7.00 4.60
CA VAL A 68 -15.39 6.48 4.83
C VAL A 68 -15.21 5.17 4.09
N TYR A 69 -16.17 4.26 4.23
CA TYR A 69 -16.06 2.96 3.59
C TYR A 69 -15.95 3.09 2.06
N ASN A 70 -16.85 3.87 1.47
CA ASN A 70 -16.86 4.05 0.03
C ASN A 70 -15.63 4.81 -0.45
N GLY A 71 -15.19 5.80 0.32
CA GLY A 71 -13.98 6.54 -0.02
C GLY A 71 -12.75 5.66 -0.06
N ILE A 72 -12.63 4.78 0.94
CA ILE A 72 -11.50 3.84 0.98
C ILE A 72 -11.57 2.86 -0.19
N ARG A 73 -12.75 2.28 -0.43
CA ARG A 73 -12.91 1.33 -1.54
C ARG A 73 -12.57 1.97 -2.87
N LYS A 74 -13.08 3.17 -3.10
CA LYS A 74 -12.81 3.88 -4.34
C LYS A 74 -11.32 4.17 -4.51
N SER A 75 -10.69 4.68 -3.46
CA SER A 75 -9.27 5.02 -3.52
C SER A 75 -8.41 3.79 -3.80
N ILE A 76 -8.73 2.69 -3.14
CA ILE A 76 -8.00 1.45 -3.32
C ILE A 76 -8.21 0.90 -4.74
N ASP A 77 -9.46 0.96 -5.23
CA ASP A 77 -9.74 0.47 -6.58
C ASP A 77 -8.99 1.27 -7.64
N GLU A 78 -8.88 2.58 -7.42
CA GLU A 78 -8.20 3.46 -8.37
C GLU A 78 -6.69 3.48 -8.22
N ALA A 79 -6.19 3.07 -7.07
CA ALA A 79 -4.75 3.08 -6.83
C ALA A 79 -4.07 1.96 -7.62
N SER A 80 -3.04 2.33 -8.37
CA SER A 80 -2.27 1.34 -9.10
C SER A 80 -1.23 0.72 -8.17
N LEU A 81 -0.65 -0.40 -8.60
CA LEU A 81 0.37 -1.07 -7.81
C LEU A 81 1.54 -0.14 -7.46
N PRO A 82 2.10 0.63 -8.40
CA PRO A 82 3.17 1.56 -8.05
C PRO A 82 2.78 2.56 -6.97
N VAL A 83 1.54 3.06 -7.03
CA VAL A 83 1.05 4.00 -6.02
C VAL A 83 0.99 3.33 -4.66
N LEU A 84 0.50 2.10 -4.60
CA LEU A 84 0.44 1.36 -3.34
C LEU A 84 1.83 1.11 -2.77
N MET A 85 2.77 0.75 -3.62
CA MET A 85 4.14 0.50 -3.18
C MET A 85 4.76 1.75 -2.56
N GLY A 86 4.50 2.90 -3.16
CA GLY A 86 5.00 4.15 -2.61
C GLY A 86 4.25 4.57 -1.35
N ALA A 87 2.94 4.35 -1.33
CA ALA A 87 2.09 4.79 -0.22
C ALA A 87 2.39 4.06 1.08
N THR A 88 2.78 2.79 1.00
CA THR A 88 3.08 1.99 2.20
C THR A 88 4.37 2.42 2.88
N ALA A 89 5.25 3.10 2.16
CA ALA A 89 6.57 3.48 2.66
C ALA A 89 7.43 2.30 3.13
N ILE A 90 7.02 1.09 2.79
CA ILE A 90 7.78 -0.11 3.17
C ILE A 90 9.19 -0.08 2.58
N PHE A 91 9.30 0.43 1.35
CA PHE A 91 10.58 0.45 0.65
C PHE A 91 11.46 1.65 1.05
N GLY A 92 10.95 2.51 1.94
CA GLY A 92 11.71 3.63 2.45
C GLY A 92 11.65 4.87 1.57
N ARG A 93 12.34 5.89 2.03
CA ARG A 93 12.40 7.15 1.31
C ARG A 93 13.22 6.98 0.04
N GLY A 94 12.93 7.80 -0.94
CA GLY A 94 13.65 7.77 -2.19
C GLY A 94 13.07 6.81 -3.20
N LEU A 95 12.17 5.93 -2.77
CA LEU A 95 11.49 5.01 -3.66
C LEU A 95 10.00 5.30 -3.60
N GLY A 96 9.54 6.11 -4.50
CA GLY A 96 8.13 6.51 -4.57
C GLY A 96 7.41 5.88 -5.74
N SER A 97 6.15 6.28 -5.92
CA SER A 97 5.31 5.71 -6.97
C SER A 97 5.89 5.90 -8.36
N LYS A 98 6.56 7.01 -8.61
CA LYS A 98 7.17 7.25 -9.92
C LYS A 98 8.25 6.22 -10.23
N THR A 99 9.07 5.92 -9.24
CA THR A 99 10.13 4.93 -9.39
C THR A 99 9.55 3.55 -9.67
N PHE A 100 8.53 3.17 -8.89
CA PHE A 100 7.91 1.86 -9.06
C PHE A 100 7.18 1.77 -10.40
N LYS A 101 6.63 2.88 -10.88
CA LYS A 101 6.01 2.88 -12.18
C LYS A 101 7.05 2.59 -13.26
N LYS A 102 8.21 3.21 -13.16
CA LYS A 102 9.29 2.94 -14.12
C LYS A 102 9.72 1.49 -14.08
N VAL A 103 9.82 0.93 -12.87
CA VAL A 103 10.21 -0.47 -12.70
C VAL A 103 9.20 -1.38 -13.38
N LEU A 104 7.93 -1.17 -13.12
CA LEU A 104 6.89 -2.04 -13.67
C LEU A 104 6.66 -1.82 -15.16
N ASP A 105 6.90 -0.62 -15.66
CA ASP A 105 6.85 -0.36 -17.09
C ASP A 105 7.98 -1.07 -17.82
N ALA A 106 9.15 -1.10 -17.18
CA ALA A 106 10.32 -1.76 -17.77
C ALA A 106 10.21 -3.27 -17.68
N ASP A 107 9.64 -3.78 -16.59
CA ASP A 107 9.57 -5.23 -16.37
C ASP A 107 8.33 -5.55 -15.54
N PRO A 108 7.17 -5.68 -16.19
CA PRO A 108 5.92 -5.93 -15.46
C PRO A 108 5.91 -7.17 -14.60
N GLY A 109 6.68 -8.18 -14.97
CA GLY A 109 6.70 -9.44 -14.23
C GLY A 109 7.77 -9.54 -13.16
N VAL A 110 8.52 -8.48 -12.94
CA VAL A 110 9.66 -8.54 -12.02
C VAL A 110 9.25 -8.86 -10.58
N LEU A 111 8.02 -8.51 -10.20
CA LEU A 111 7.54 -8.74 -8.83
C LEU A 111 6.79 -10.07 -8.69
N ALA A 112 6.74 -10.87 -9.74
CA ALA A 112 6.05 -12.14 -9.69
C ALA A 112 6.70 -13.09 -8.66
N ALA A 113 5.87 -13.86 -7.97
CA ALA A 113 6.37 -14.78 -6.96
C ALA A 113 7.32 -15.84 -7.56
N SER A 114 7.17 -16.12 -8.84
CA SER A 114 8.00 -17.11 -9.51
C SER A 114 9.42 -16.63 -9.79
N VAL A 115 9.65 -15.33 -9.68
CA VAL A 115 10.99 -14.77 -9.94
C VAL A 115 11.85 -14.94 -8.69
N ALA A 116 13.01 -15.58 -8.85
CA ALA A 116 13.92 -15.77 -7.72
C ALA A 116 14.50 -14.43 -7.28
N PRO A 117 14.83 -14.28 -5.98
CA PRO A 117 15.40 -13.02 -5.50
C PRO A 117 16.65 -12.57 -6.24
N ALA A 118 17.54 -13.49 -6.59
CA ALA A 118 18.76 -13.15 -7.31
C ALA A 118 18.44 -12.65 -8.72
N GLU A 119 17.51 -13.30 -9.39
CA GLU A 119 17.08 -12.88 -10.71
C GLU A 119 16.37 -11.53 -10.63
N ARG A 120 15.55 -11.35 -9.62
CA ARG A 120 14.84 -10.10 -9.41
C ARG A 120 15.81 -8.94 -9.23
N LEU A 121 16.84 -9.16 -8.42
CA LEU A 121 17.87 -8.13 -8.21
C LEU A 121 18.54 -7.75 -9.51
N GLU A 122 18.90 -8.75 -10.30
CA GLU A 122 19.55 -8.52 -11.59
C GLU A 122 18.66 -7.71 -12.53
N ARG A 123 17.39 -8.13 -12.64
CA ARG A 123 16.44 -7.45 -13.51
C ARG A 123 16.19 -6.01 -13.06
N LEU A 124 16.04 -5.82 -11.76
CA LEU A 124 15.82 -4.47 -11.22
C LEU A 124 17.04 -3.57 -11.42
N SER A 125 18.21 -4.15 -11.34
CA SER A 125 19.46 -3.37 -11.52
C SER A 125 19.57 -2.79 -12.92
N THR A 126 18.89 -3.37 -13.90
CA THR A 126 18.91 -2.87 -15.26
C THR A 126 17.90 -1.74 -15.49
N VAL A 127 17.01 -1.50 -14.54
CA VAL A 127 16.02 -0.44 -14.70
C VAL A 127 16.70 0.92 -14.59
N LYS A 128 16.50 1.73 -15.62
CA LYS A 128 17.11 3.03 -15.67
C LYS A 128 16.60 3.93 -14.55
N GLY A 129 17.51 4.55 -13.84
CA GLY A 129 17.14 5.46 -12.76
C GLY A 129 16.95 4.81 -11.40
N LEU A 130 16.92 3.48 -11.33
CA LEU A 130 16.74 2.81 -10.07
C LEU A 130 18.05 2.62 -9.31
N GLY A 131 19.08 2.17 -9.99
CA GLY A 131 20.37 1.91 -9.38
C GLY A 131 20.39 0.62 -8.58
N LYS A 132 21.59 0.20 -8.24
CA LYS A 132 21.81 -1.03 -7.51
C LYS A 132 21.22 -0.99 -6.09
N LYS A 133 21.39 0.15 -5.42
CA LYS A 133 20.86 0.31 -4.06
C LYS A 133 19.35 0.22 -4.05
N GLY A 134 18.70 0.88 -5.00
CA GLY A 134 17.26 0.82 -5.09
C GLY A 134 16.77 -0.59 -5.39
N ALA A 135 17.48 -1.28 -6.30
CA ALA A 135 17.14 -2.65 -6.63
C ALA A 135 17.25 -3.55 -5.41
N GLN A 136 18.34 -3.41 -4.66
CA GLN A 136 18.54 -4.21 -3.46
C GLN A 136 17.47 -3.94 -2.42
N THR A 137 17.11 -2.67 -2.24
CA THR A 137 16.07 -2.31 -1.28
C THR A 137 14.74 -2.94 -1.66
N ILE A 138 14.40 -2.94 -2.94
CA ILE A 138 13.15 -3.56 -3.38
C ILE A 138 13.17 -5.05 -3.10
N VAL A 139 14.26 -5.73 -3.42
CA VAL A 139 14.37 -7.17 -3.17
C VAL A 139 14.25 -7.46 -1.68
N ASP A 140 14.95 -6.69 -0.85
CA ASP A 140 14.96 -6.90 0.59
C ASP A 140 13.60 -6.67 1.23
N LYS A 141 12.87 -5.66 0.75
CA LYS A 141 11.61 -5.26 1.37
C LYS A 141 10.37 -5.87 0.72
N LEU A 142 10.55 -6.49 -0.44
CA LEU A 142 9.41 -7.06 -1.14
C LEU A 142 8.62 -8.06 -0.29
N PRO A 143 9.24 -8.92 0.51
CA PRO A 143 8.47 -9.84 1.35
C PRO A 143 7.53 -9.10 2.30
N GLU A 144 7.96 -7.96 2.85
CA GLU A 144 7.11 -7.14 3.70
C GLU A 144 5.93 -6.58 2.92
N PHE A 145 6.20 -6.11 1.71
CA PHE A 145 5.13 -5.57 0.88
C PHE A 145 4.14 -6.67 0.49
N MET A 146 4.64 -7.85 0.16
CA MET A 146 3.76 -8.97 -0.18
C MET A 146 2.90 -9.38 1.02
N ALA A 147 3.47 -9.36 2.22
CA ALA A 147 2.70 -9.62 3.43
C ALA A 147 1.62 -8.57 3.63
N PHE A 148 1.94 -7.31 3.34
CA PHE A 148 0.96 -6.23 3.40
C PHE A 148 -0.19 -6.49 2.41
N VAL A 149 0.15 -6.82 1.17
CA VAL A 149 -0.84 -7.08 0.14
C VAL A 149 -1.78 -8.21 0.55
N GLU A 150 -1.21 -9.27 1.09
CA GLU A 150 -1.98 -10.42 1.55
C GLU A 150 -2.87 -10.06 2.72
N ALA A 151 -2.31 -9.36 3.71
CA ALA A 151 -3.08 -8.96 4.88
C ALA A 151 -4.20 -8.00 4.53
N ALA A 152 -4.00 -7.16 3.51
CA ALA A 152 -5.00 -6.19 3.08
C ALA A 152 -5.97 -6.75 2.04
N GLY A 153 -5.71 -7.95 1.54
CA GLY A 153 -6.58 -8.54 0.52
C GLY A 153 -6.45 -7.89 -0.84
N LEU A 154 -5.26 -7.42 -1.17
CA LEU A 154 -5.03 -6.69 -2.41
C LEU A 154 -4.26 -7.51 -3.46
N GLN A 155 -4.30 -8.83 -3.34
CA GLN A 155 -3.60 -9.70 -4.29
C GLN A 155 -4.03 -9.45 -5.73
N ASP A 156 -5.29 -9.05 -5.92
CA ASP A 156 -5.81 -8.75 -7.24
C ASP A 156 -5.04 -7.62 -7.93
N LYS A 157 -4.47 -6.71 -7.16
CA LYS A 157 -3.69 -5.62 -7.75
C LYS A 157 -2.48 -6.13 -8.50
N LEU A 158 -1.86 -7.17 -7.99
CA LEU A 158 -0.70 -7.77 -8.65
C LEU A 158 -1.10 -8.43 -9.97
N GLN A 159 -2.18 -9.18 -9.96
CA GLN A 159 -2.66 -9.85 -11.15
C GLN A 159 -3.28 -8.89 -12.15
N HIS A 160 -4.03 -7.93 -11.62
CA HIS A 160 -4.68 -6.93 -12.47
C HIS A 160 -3.66 -6.15 -13.27
N LYS A 161 -2.54 -5.79 -12.65
CA LYS A 161 -1.48 -5.07 -13.34
C LYS A 161 -0.98 -5.87 -14.55
N ALA A 162 -0.76 -7.15 -14.34
CA ALA A 162 -0.31 -8.03 -15.42
C ALA A 162 -1.36 -8.13 -16.53
N SER A 163 -2.62 -8.21 -16.15
CA SER A 163 -3.71 -8.28 -17.12
C SER A 163 -3.79 -7.02 -17.97
N VAL A 164 -3.67 -5.88 -17.33
CA VAL A 164 -3.74 -4.61 -18.04
C VAL A 164 -2.63 -4.51 -19.06
N VAL A 165 -1.42 -4.89 -18.67
CA VAL A 165 -0.29 -4.86 -19.58
C VAL A 165 -0.54 -5.75 -20.79
N ARG A 166 -1.07 -6.93 -20.54
CA ARG A 166 -1.34 -7.87 -21.61
C ARG A 166 -2.43 -7.37 -22.54
N ASP A 167 -3.46 -6.75 -21.99
CA ASP A 167 -4.57 -6.27 -22.79
C ASP A 167 -4.18 -5.16 -23.74
N THR A 168 -3.25 -4.33 -23.34
CA THR A 168 -2.82 -3.23 -24.18
C THR A 168 -1.81 -3.67 -25.22
N GLY A 169 -1.22 -4.81 -25.01
CA GLY A 169 -0.27 -5.37 -25.96
C GLY A 169 -1.00 -5.99 -27.14
#